data_5793f6f84d17051dffebb3343d18f48e
#
_entry.id   5793f6f84d17051dffebb3343d18f48e
#
_cell.length_a   1.000
_cell.length_b   1.000
_cell.length_c   1.000
_cell.angle_alpha   90.00
_cell.angle_beta   90.00
_cell.angle_gamma   90.00
#
_symmetry.space_group_name_H-M   'P 1'
#
loop_
_entity.id
_entity.type
_entity.pdbx_description
1 polymer ?
#
loop_
_entity_poly.entity_id
_entity_poly.type
_entity_poly.pdbx_seq_one_letter_code
_entity_poly.pdbx_strand_id
1 'polypeptide(L)'
;MKTYINEIRENESVESLFLVKEKSSGITKTGSTYLRLKLVDRSGDIEGRVWTFAENVAASFEKDDFVRVTGKAVSFQEHLQLNITHIEKISEEEILFSDFFPMTERDIEEMFQSLLEVGRQIKNPHLSQLLQLFWEDESFIKLFKMAPASKWLHHNYLGGLLEHTLSLAQLVLKNACHYTGLDLDLLLTASILHDLGKVDELSYYRSFDYSDEGRLLGHIILGIERVEDKIRQLPDFPANLSTLLKHFLISHHGQYIWGSPKRPMTVEAVMLHFLDDMDAKINGIQQFLKRYIPEGSRWTAYHRMFDQHFYVPPLSEKVELPDKIEKDQLEEE
;
A
#
# COMPACT_ATOMS: atom_id res chain seq x y z
N MET A 1 3.12 12.91 -23.82
CA MET A 1 2.34 13.25 -22.59
C MET A 1 1.39 12.08 -22.36
N LYS A 2 1.22 11.58 -21.13
CA LYS A 2 0.29 10.47 -20.88
C LYS A 2 -1.16 10.94 -20.97
N THR A 3 -1.98 10.22 -21.73
CA THR A 3 -3.43 10.36 -21.71
C THR A 3 -4.02 9.25 -20.85
N TYR A 4 -4.82 9.61 -19.84
CA TYR A 4 -5.45 8.64 -18.95
C TYR A 4 -6.73 8.06 -19.57
N ILE A 5 -7.07 6.82 -19.19
CA ILE A 5 -8.23 6.09 -19.76
C ILE A 5 -9.54 6.87 -19.59
N ASN A 6 -9.75 7.53 -18.45
CA ASN A 6 -10.95 8.33 -18.19
C ASN A 6 -11.04 9.63 -19.02
N GLU A 7 -9.94 10.04 -19.67
CA GLU A 7 -9.87 11.21 -20.54
C GLU A 7 -10.14 10.86 -22.00
N ILE A 8 -10.01 9.58 -22.39
CA ILE A 8 -10.13 9.12 -23.76
C ILE A 8 -11.58 9.25 -24.23
N ARG A 9 -11.77 9.84 -25.42
CA ARG A 9 -13.05 10.04 -26.04
C ARG A 9 -13.20 9.23 -27.34
N GLU A 10 -14.43 8.90 -27.69
CA GLU A 10 -14.73 8.20 -28.93
C GLU A 10 -14.19 8.97 -30.15
N ASN A 11 -13.64 8.24 -31.12
CA ASN A 11 -13.00 8.73 -32.35
C ASN A 11 -11.67 9.46 -32.14
N GLU A 12 -11.14 9.54 -30.94
CA GLU A 12 -9.85 10.13 -30.65
C GLU A 12 -8.70 9.20 -31.04
N SER A 13 -7.59 9.79 -31.55
CA SER A 13 -6.32 9.10 -31.72
C SER A 13 -5.56 9.15 -30.43
N VAL A 14 -5.18 7.98 -29.88
CA VAL A 14 -4.53 7.82 -28.61
C VAL A 14 -3.11 7.32 -28.82
N GLU A 15 -2.14 8.00 -28.19
CA GLU A 15 -0.79 7.50 -27.96
C GLU A 15 -0.50 7.63 -26.46
N SER A 16 -0.46 6.50 -25.74
CA SER A 16 -0.30 6.51 -24.29
C SER A 16 0.31 5.21 -23.78
N LEU A 17 0.67 5.22 -22.49
CA LEU A 17 1.27 4.10 -21.78
C LEU A 17 0.20 3.37 -20.98
N PHE A 18 0.22 2.03 -21.02
CA PHE A 18 -0.73 1.20 -20.29
C PHE A 18 -0.02 -0.02 -19.68
N LEU A 19 -0.61 -0.59 -18.63
CA LEU A 19 -0.25 -1.90 -18.11
C LEU A 19 -1.18 -2.94 -18.73
N VAL A 20 -0.64 -4.05 -19.23
CA VAL A 20 -1.40 -5.16 -19.78
C VAL A 20 -1.95 -6.04 -18.66
N LYS A 21 -3.22 -5.91 -18.34
CA LYS A 21 -3.85 -6.72 -17.26
C LYS A 21 -4.26 -8.11 -17.73
N GLU A 22 -4.75 -8.20 -18.97
CA GLU A 22 -5.13 -9.46 -19.60
C GLU A 22 -4.71 -9.45 -21.07
N LYS A 23 -4.33 -10.61 -21.58
CA LYS A 23 -3.93 -10.85 -22.96
C LYS A 23 -4.51 -12.18 -23.42
N SER A 24 -5.28 -12.15 -24.52
CA SER A 24 -5.85 -13.35 -25.12
C SER A 24 -5.95 -13.21 -26.62
N SER A 25 -5.88 -14.33 -27.34
CA SER A 25 -6.10 -14.36 -28.81
C SER A 25 -7.51 -14.85 -29.12
N GLY A 26 -8.12 -14.30 -30.16
CA GLY A 26 -9.41 -14.72 -30.68
C GLY A 26 -9.36 -14.95 -32.20
N ILE A 27 -10.38 -15.60 -32.73
CA ILE A 27 -10.52 -15.82 -34.18
C ILE A 27 -11.75 -15.06 -34.65
N THR A 28 -11.59 -14.29 -35.71
CA THR A 28 -12.68 -13.57 -36.37
C THR A 28 -13.58 -14.53 -37.12
N LYS A 29 -14.78 -14.10 -37.52
CA LYS A 29 -15.71 -14.89 -38.37
C LYS A 29 -15.09 -15.27 -39.74
N THR A 30 -14.09 -14.55 -40.19
CA THR A 30 -13.33 -14.80 -41.41
C THR A 30 -12.10 -15.67 -41.23
N GLY A 31 -11.85 -16.18 -39.99
CA GLY A 31 -10.74 -17.08 -39.67
C GLY A 31 -9.42 -16.37 -39.37
N SER A 32 -9.36 -15.05 -39.35
CA SER A 32 -8.16 -14.29 -38.99
C SER A 32 -7.97 -14.19 -37.47
N THR A 33 -6.74 -14.35 -36.97
CA THR A 33 -6.41 -14.16 -35.55
C THR A 33 -6.40 -12.67 -35.22
N TYR A 34 -6.96 -12.31 -34.04
CA TYR A 34 -6.82 -10.99 -33.44
C TYR A 34 -6.38 -11.11 -31.99
N LEU A 35 -5.73 -10.08 -31.45
CA LEU A 35 -5.33 -10.01 -30.06
C LEU A 35 -6.32 -9.13 -29.29
N ARG A 36 -6.77 -9.63 -28.16
CA ARG A 36 -7.61 -8.91 -27.20
C ARG A 36 -6.79 -8.64 -25.95
N LEU A 37 -6.76 -7.38 -25.54
CA LEU A 37 -6.04 -6.89 -24.38
C LEU A 37 -7.00 -6.20 -23.41
N LYS A 38 -6.76 -6.35 -22.14
CA LYS A 38 -7.28 -5.46 -21.10
C LYS A 38 -6.15 -4.57 -20.65
N LEU A 39 -6.22 -3.30 -21.01
CA LEU A 39 -5.24 -2.27 -20.70
C LEU A 39 -5.73 -1.48 -19.49
N VAL A 40 -4.82 -1.17 -18.54
CA VAL A 40 -5.17 -0.44 -17.32
C VAL A 40 -4.20 0.70 -17.05
N ASP A 41 -4.72 1.74 -16.41
CA ASP A 41 -3.94 2.76 -15.71
C ASP A 41 -4.64 3.14 -14.40
N ARG A 42 -4.15 4.12 -13.65
CA ARG A 42 -4.74 4.53 -12.35
C ARG A 42 -6.18 5.01 -12.44
N SER A 43 -6.64 5.39 -13.64
CA SER A 43 -7.96 5.98 -13.86
C SER A 43 -9.04 4.97 -14.27
N GLY A 44 -8.63 3.76 -14.68
CA GLY A 44 -9.56 2.71 -15.08
C GLY A 44 -8.97 1.65 -15.99
N ASP A 45 -9.85 0.95 -16.70
CA ASP A 45 -9.48 -0.05 -17.69
C ASP A 45 -10.17 0.20 -19.04
N ILE A 46 -9.53 -0.26 -20.13
CA ILE A 46 -10.05 -0.19 -21.49
C ILE A 46 -9.68 -1.46 -22.26
N GLU A 47 -10.62 -1.94 -23.09
CA GLU A 47 -10.33 -3.05 -23.99
C GLU A 47 -9.53 -2.54 -25.21
N GLY A 48 -8.43 -3.23 -25.53
CA GLY A 48 -7.62 -3.01 -26.72
C GLY A 48 -7.71 -4.17 -27.68
N ARG A 49 -7.79 -3.90 -29.00
CA ARG A 49 -7.80 -4.92 -30.05
C ARG A 49 -6.75 -4.63 -31.11
N VAL A 50 -5.94 -5.66 -31.41
CA VAL A 50 -4.98 -5.67 -32.53
C VAL A 50 -5.51 -6.62 -33.57
N TRP A 51 -5.83 -6.07 -34.78
CA TRP A 51 -6.48 -6.82 -35.85
C TRP A 51 -5.49 -7.36 -36.87
N THR A 52 -4.32 -6.75 -37.03
CA THR A 52 -3.29 -7.10 -37.99
C THR A 52 -2.01 -7.53 -37.32
N PHE A 53 -1.32 -8.55 -37.88
CA PHE A 53 -0.09 -9.11 -37.31
C PHE A 53 -0.20 -9.54 -35.84
N ALA A 54 -1.39 -9.95 -35.41
CA ALA A 54 -1.71 -10.24 -34.02
C ALA A 54 -0.76 -11.28 -33.37
N GLU A 55 -0.32 -12.29 -34.13
CA GLU A 55 0.61 -13.31 -33.63
C GLU A 55 2.00 -12.75 -33.36
N ASN A 56 2.55 -11.94 -34.26
CA ASN A 56 3.87 -11.31 -34.09
C ASN A 56 3.84 -10.31 -32.93
N VAL A 57 2.78 -9.51 -32.85
CA VAL A 57 2.56 -8.56 -31.77
C VAL A 57 2.39 -9.27 -30.43
N ALA A 58 1.67 -10.40 -30.41
CA ALA A 58 1.49 -11.17 -29.19
C ALA A 58 2.81 -11.74 -28.63
N ALA A 59 3.82 -11.98 -29.46
CA ALA A 59 5.12 -12.48 -29.02
C ALA A 59 6.04 -11.40 -28.43
N SER A 60 5.71 -10.10 -28.59
CA SER A 60 6.60 -8.99 -28.21
C SER A 60 6.43 -8.51 -26.76
N PHE A 61 5.36 -8.90 -26.06
CA PHE A 61 5.10 -8.56 -24.66
C PHE A 61 4.22 -9.62 -24.00
N GLU A 62 4.18 -9.62 -22.67
CA GLU A 62 3.36 -10.52 -21.88
C GLU A 62 2.34 -9.78 -21.00
N LYS A 63 1.46 -10.57 -20.35
CA LYS A 63 0.63 -10.05 -19.28
C LYS A 63 1.53 -9.42 -18.21
N ASP A 64 1.04 -8.32 -17.60
CA ASP A 64 1.72 -7.52 -16.61
C ASP A 64 2.95 -6.74 -17.13
N ASP A 65 3.16 -6.66 -18.46
CA ASP A 65 4.12 -5.74 -19.07
C ASP A 65 3.53 -4.34 -19.27
N PHE A 66 4.39 -3.33 -19.19
CA PHE A 66 4.07 -1.96 -19.57
C PHE A 66 4.28 -1.80 -21.07
N VAL A 67 3.30 -1.16 -21.71
CA VAL A 67 3.29 -1.00 -23.16
C VAL A 67 2.95 0.43 -23.56
N ARG A 68 3.59 0.91 -24.64
CA ARG A 68 3.16 2.10 -25.37
C ARG A 68 2.21 1.65 -26.46
N VAL A 69 1.03 2.25 -26.48
CA VAL A 69 -0.03 1.91 -27.42
C VAL A 69 -0.37 3.13 -28.26
N THR A 70 -0.39 2.95 -29.59
CA THR A 70 -0.98 3.90 -30.54
C THR A 70 -2.21 3.27 -31.18
N GLY A 71 -3.30 3.98 -31.21
CA GLY A 71 -4.55 3.48 -31.77
C GLY A 71 -5.63 4.53 -31.85
N LYS A 72 -6.84 4.09 -32.18
CA LYS A 72 -8.03 4.93 -32.25
C LYS A 72 -9.09 4.39 -31.29
N ALA A 73 -9.67 5.27 -30.48
CA ALA A 73 -10.77 4.94 -29.60
C ALA A 73 -12.08 4.82 -30.46
N VAL A 74 -12.79 3.73 -30.26
CA VAL A 74 -14.06 3.46 -30.94
C VAL A 74 -15.08 2.91 -29.96
N SER A 75 -16.37 3.18 -30.19
CA SER A 75 -17.45 2.58 -29.42
C SER A 75 -17.88 1.25 -30.06
N PHE A 76 -18.00 0.20 -29.26
CA PHE A 76 -18.54 -1.08 -29.65
C PHE A 76 -19.48 -1.60 -28.56
N GLN A 77 -20.76 -1.82 -28.93
CA GLN A 77 -21.80 -2.23 -27.95
C GLN A 77 -21.85 -1.33 -26.69
N GLU A 78 -21.83 -0.02 -26.93
CA GLU A 78 -21.84 1.01 -25.85
C GLU A 78 -20.59 1.05 -24.95
N HIS A 79 -19.55 0.27 -25.25
CA HIS A 79 -18.28 0.28 -24.54
C HIS A 79 -17.18 0.88 -25.40
N LEU A 80 -16.38 1.74 -24.79
CA LEU A 80 -15.20 2.33 -25.44
C LEU A 80 -14.10 1.27 -25.50
N GLN A 81 -13.47 1.13 -26.68
CA GLN A 81 -12.33 0.25 -26.91
C GLN A 81 -11.27 0.94 -27.78
N LEU A 82 -10.02 0.48 -27.70
CA LEU A 82 -8.93 0.94 -28.56
C LEU A 82 -8.70 -0.03 -29.71
N ASN A 83 -8.85 0.45 -30.96
CA ASN A 83 -8.31 -0.23 -32.12
C ASN A 83 -6.83 0.11 -32.22
N ILE A 84 -5.98 -0.82 -31.86
CA ILE A 84 -4.53 -0.63 -31.71
C ILE A 84 -3.88 -0.84 -33.06
N THR A 85 -3.10 0.16 -33.52
CA THR A 85 -2.30 0.11 -34.73
C THR A 85 -0.83 -0.17 -34.47
N HIS A 86 -0.34 0.25 -33.30
CA HIS A 86 1.02 -0.02 -32.84
C HIS A 86 1.04 -0.28 -31.34
N ILE A 87 1.87 -1.23 -30.92
CA ILE A 87 2.11 -1.55 -29.52
C ILE A 87 3.56 -2.02 -29.34
N GLU A 88 4.23 -1.48 -28.34
CA GLU A 88 5.58 -1.85 -27.99
C GLU A 88 5.73 -1.98 -26.47
N LYS A 89 6.52 -2.95 -26.03
CA LYS A 89 6.91 -3.08 -24.63
C LYS A 89 7.89 -1.98 -24.28
N ILE A 90 7.71 -1.38 -23.09
CA ILE A 90 8.59 -0.35 -22.56
C ILE A 90 9.25 -0.81 -21.26
N SER A 91 10.39 -0.20 -20.95
CA SER A 91 11.11 -0.42 -19.69
C SER A 91 10.40 0.22 -18.49
N GLU A 92 10.55 -0.37 -17.32
CA GLU A 92 10.06 0.22 -16.06
C GLU A 92 10.75 1.56 -15.72
N GLU A 93 11.92 1.82 -16.28
CA GLU A 93 12.64 3.08 -16.13
C GLU A 93 11.97 4.26 -16.89
N GLU A 94 11.13 3.95 -17.87
CA GLU A 94 10.42 4.93 -18.71
C GLU A 94 9.05 5.31 -18.14
N ILE A 95 8.60 4.70 -17.05
CA ILE A 95 7.26 4.91 -16.49
C ILE A 95 7.29 5.62 -15.14
N LEU A 96 6.20 6.30 -14.84
CA LEU A 96 5.86 6.72 -13.50
C LEU A 96 4.84 5.73 -12.92
N PHE A 97 5.20 5.01 -11.86
CA PHE A 97 4.31 4.04 -11.22
C PHE A 97 2.99 4.66 -10.76
N SER A 98 3.01 5.93 -10.37
CA SER A 98 1.81 6.72 -10.03
C SER A 98 0.80 6.87 -11.17
N ASP A 99 1.19 6.58 -12.42
CA ASP A 99 0.28 6.59 -13.57
C ASP A 99 -0.56 5.33 -13.69
N PHE A 100 -0.14 4.25 -13.04
CA PHE A 100 -0.75 2.91 -13.17
C PHE A 100 -1.38 2.41 -11.87
N PHE A 101 -0.84 2.83 -10.72
CA PHE A 101 -1.26 2.37 -9.41
C PHE A 101 -1.68 3.56 -8.54
N PRO A 102 -2.66 3.38 -7.66
CA PRO A 102 -2.92 4.36 -6.62
C PRO A 102 -1.67 4.54 -5.76
N MET A 103 -1.38 5.77 -5.39
CA MET A 103 -0.22 6.16 -4.59
C MET A 103 -0.67 7.09 -3.46
N THR A 104 0.09 7.13 -2.37
CA THR A 104 -0.14 8.11 -1.31
C THR A 104 -0.13 9.54 -1.86
N GLU A 105 -1.00 10.39 -1.33
CA GLU A 105 -1.05 11.83 -1.65
C GLU A 105 0.07 12.62 -0.92
N ARG A 106 0.74 11.97 0.06
CA ARG A 106 1.80 12.57 0.87
C ARG A 106 3.16 12.39 0.20
N ASP A 107 4.10 13.29 0.50
CA ASP A 107 5.48 13.15 0.07
C ASP A 107 6.16 11.99 0.81
N ILE A 108 6.69 11.02 0.05
CA ILE A 108 7.31 9.80 0.58
C ILE A 108 8.59 10.12 1.36
N GLU A 109 9.41 11.05 0.85
CA GLU A 109 10.66 11.39 1.51
C GLU A 109 10.40 12.16 2.81
N GLU A 110 9.43 13.06 2.83
CA GLU A 110 9.02 13.78 4.02
C GLU A 110 8.45 12.84 5.09
N MET A 111 7.62 11.86 4.69
CA MET A 111 7.12 10.82 5.60
C MET A 111 8.26 9.98 6.17
N PHE A 112 9.22 9.59 5.33
CA PHE A 112 10.36 8.79 5.77
C PHE A 112 11.26 9.56 6.74
N GLN A 113 11.55 10.83 6.46
CA GLN A 113 12.29 11.68 7.40
C GLN A 113 11.56 11.82 8.75
N SER A 114 10.25 12.02 8.71
CA SER A 114 9.42 12.06 9.92
C SER A 114 9.49 10.75 10.72
N LEU A 115 9.51 9.60 10.04
CA LEU A 115 9.66 8.29 10.70
C LEU A 115 11.05 8.14 11.34
N LEU A 116 12.11 8.61 10.66
CA LEU A 116 13.45 8.63 11.23
C LEU A 116 13.53 9.51 12.49
N GLU A 117 12.84 10.67 12.50
CA GLU A 117 12.77 11.55 13.67
C GLU A 117 12.06 10.86 14.85
N VAL A 118 11.00 10.10 14.60
CA VAL A 118 10.37 9.26 15.63
C VAL A 118 11.36 8.21 16.14
N GLY A 119 12.06 7.51 15.27
CA GLY A 119 13.06 6.51 15.64
C GLY A 119 14.20 7.06 16.50
N ARG A 120 14.61 8.33 16.27
CA ARG A 120 15.64 9.00 17.09
C ARG A 120 15.23 9.26 18.54
N GLN A 121 13.94 9.18 18.87
CA GLN A 121 13.46 9.34 20.24
C GLN A 121 13.71 8.08 21.11
N ILE A 122 14.01 6.94 20.48
CA ILE A 122 14.32 5.69 21.15
C ILE A 122 15.69 5.80 21.83
N LYS A 123 15.71 5.69 23.14
CA LYS A 123 16.90 5.85 23.99
C LYS A 123 17.64 4.53 24.24
N ASN A 124 16.93 3.41 24.18
CA ASN A 124 17.53 2.09 24.36
C ASN A 124 18.54 1.81 23.22
N PRO A 125 19.84 1.63 23.55
CA PRO A 125 20.88 1.55 22.52
C PRO A 125 20.74 0.32 21.62
N HIS A 126 20.24 -0.81 22.14
CA HIS A 126 20.06 -2.03 21.33
C HIS A 126 18.92 -1.87 20.33
N LEU A 127 17.81 -1.24 20.74
CA LEU A 127 16.67 -0.98 19.84
C LEU A 127 17.03 0.06 18.78
N SER A 128 17.76 1.12 19.18
CA SER A 128 18.24 2.13 18.24
C SER A 128 19.21 1.55 17.21
N GLN A 129 20.17 0.70 17.64
CA GLN A 129 21.08 0.00 16.72
C GLN A 129 20.34 -0.95 15.77
N LEU A 130 19.33 -1.66 16.26
CA LEU A 130 18.52 -2.53 15.41
C LEU A 130 17.82 -1.73 14.30
N LEU A 131 17.17 -0.62 14.63
CA LEU A 131 16.54 0.25 13.62
C LEU A 131 17.56 0.84 12.65
N GLN A 132 18.76 1.21 13.12
CA GLN A 132 19.81 1.72 12.27
C GLN A 132 20.20 0.71 11.18
N LEU A 133 20.30 -0.58 11.48
CA LEU A 133 20.58 -1.62 10.49
C LEU A 133 19.49 -1.73 9.40
N PHE A 134 18.24 -1.38 9.70
CA PHE A 134 17.19 -1.28 8.71
C PHE A 134 17.34 0.00 7.87
N TRP A 135 17.71 1.11 8.49
CA TRP A 135 17.89 2.41 7.81
C TRP A 135 19.16 2.49 6.96
N GLU A 136 20.13 1.63 7.19
CA GLU A 136 21.34 1.50 6.36
C GLU A 136 21.17 0.52 5.19
N ASP A 137 20.09 -0.24 5.16
CA ASP A 137 19.77 -1.19 4.09
C ASP A 137 18.98 -0.48 2.96
N GLU A 138 19.71 0.05 1.97
CA GLU A 138 19.12 0.77 0.84
C GLU A 138 18.09 -0.06 0.07
N SER A 139 18.31 -1.37 -0.04
CA SER A 139 17.40 -2.27 -0.73
C SER A 139 16.07 -2.40 0.02
N PHE A 140 16.13 -2.55 1.33
CA PHE A 140 14.96 -2.57 2.19
C PHE A 140 14.21 -1.23 2.17
N ILE A 141 14.92 -0.09 2.31
CA ILE A 141 14.30 1.25 2.29
C ILE A 141 13.52 1.47 1.00
N LYS A 142 14.10 1.10 -0.15
CA LYS A 142 13.42 1.24 -1.45
C LYS A 142 12.11 0.46 -1.47
N LEU A 143 12.09 -0.77 -1.00
CA LEU A 143 10.89 -1.59 -0.90
C LEU A 143 9.90 -1.01 0.11
N PHE A 144 10.35 -0.66 1.30
CA PHE A 144 9.53 -0.14 2.39
C PHE A 144 8.81 1.17 2.02
N LYS A 145 9.50 2.08 1.33
CA LYS A 145 8.93 3.33 0.85
C LYS A 145 7.83 3.14 -0.19
N MET A 146 7.87 2.05 -0.95
CA MET A 146 6.95 1.82 -2.06
C MET A 146 5.86 0.81 -1.73
N ALA A 147 6.05 -0.05 -0.74
CA ALA A 147 5.10 -1.11 -0.42
C ALA A 147 3.72 -0.57 0.00
N PRO A 148 2.62 -1.20 -0.43
CA PRO A 148 1.29 -0.98 0.15
C PRO A 148 1.20 -1.65 1.53
N ALA A 149 0.34 -1.14 2.42
CA ALA A 149 0.11 -1.77 3.71
C ALA A 149 -0.85 -2.98 3.64
N SER A 150 -1.65 -3.06 2.59
CA SER A 150 -2.57 -4.18 2.38
C SER A 150 -2.96 -4.32 0.91
N LYS A 151 -3.51 -5.49 0.55
CA LYS A 151 -4.05 -5.71 -0.80
C LYS A 151 -5.40 -5.04 -1.02
N TRP A 152 -6.27 -4.94 -0.01
CA TRP A 152 -7.67 -4.58 -0.20
C TRP A 152 -8.23 -3.55 0.79
N LEU A 153 -7.62 -3.39 1.96
CA LEU A 153 -8.30 -2.77 3.10
C LEU A 153 -7.92 -1.31 3.30
N HIS A 154 -6.83 -1.08 4.00
CA HIS A 154 -6.33 0.24 4.38
C HIS A 154 -4.97 0.46 3.69
N HIS A 155 -4.64 1.69 3.40
CA HIS A 155 -3.37 2.04 2.77
C HIS A 155 -2.98 1.12 1.59
N ASN A 156 -3.98 0.71 0.78
CA ASN A 156 -3.82 -0.19 -0.36
C ASN A 156 -3.33 0.56 -1.62
N TYR A 157 -2.28 1.32 -1.46
CA TYR A 157 -1.62 2.13 -2.46
C TYR A 157 -0.11 2.17 -2.22
N LEU A 158 0.64 2.55 -3.24
CA LEU A 158 2.10 2.68 -3.14
C LEU A 158 2.45 3.73 -2.09
N GLY A 159 3.43 3.42 -1.23
CA GLY A 159 3.78 4.23 -0.06
C GLY A 159 2.87 4.02 1.14
N GLY A 160 1.86 3.16 1.03
CA GLY A 160 0.87 2.92 2.08
C GLY A 160 1.46 2.30 3.34
N LEU A 161 2.46 1.41 3.22
CA LEU A 161 3.14 0.80 4.37
C LEU A 161 3.90 1.85 5.19
N LEU A 162 4.65 2.72 4.52
CA LEU A 162 5.34 3.83 5.18
C LEU A 162 4.35 4.77 5.87
N GLU A 163 3.27 5.14 5.19
CA GLU A 163 2.25 6.04 5.73
C GLU A 163 1.57 5.45 6.97
N HIS A 164 1.17 4.17 6.91
CA HIS A 164 0.61 3.44 8.05
C HIS A 164 1.59 3.36 9.22
N THR A 165 2.83 2.94 8.96
CA THR A 165 3.87 2.83 9.99
C THR A 165 4.13 4.16 10.68
N LEU A 166 4.21 5.26 9.92
CA LEU A 166 4.39 6.59 10.49
C LEU A 166 3.17 7.02 11.31
N SER A 167 1.95 6.80 10.80
CA SER A 167 0.70 7.10 11.50
C SER A 167 0.64 6.37 12.84
N LEU A 168 0.91 5.07 12.84
CA LEU A 168 0.91 4.25 14.05
C LEU A 168 1.97 4.70 15.06
N ALA A 169 3.20 4.97 14.62
CA ALA A 169 4.26 5.46 15.50
C ALA A 169 3.91 6.82 16.13
N GLN A 170 3.28 7.72 15.37
CA GLN A 170 2.77 9.00 15.89
C GLN A 170 1.60 8.80 16.86
N LEU A 171 0.70 7.84 16.61
CA LEU A 171 -0.38 7.49 17.56
C LEU A 171 0.19 6.94 18.86
N VAL A 172 1.23 6.12 18.79
CA VAL A 172 1.95 5.63 19.98
C VAL A 172 2.48 6.80 20.80
N LEU A 173 3.20 7.75 20.20
CA LEU A 173 3.72 8.92 20.90
C LEU A 173 2.62 9.76 21.58
N LYS A 174 1.51 9.98 20.89
CA LYS A 174 0.39 10.78 21.40
C LYS A 174 -0.35 10.10 22.56
N ASN A 175 -0.45 8.76 22.54
CA ASN A 175 -1.25 8.03 23.52
C ASN A 175 -0.42 7.45 24.67
N ALA A 176 0.88 7.16 24.47
CA ALA A 176 1.71 6.57 25.52
C ALA A 176 1.88 7.47 26.74
N CYS A 177 1.83 8.79 26.58
CA CYS A 177 1.92 9.72 27.70
C CYS A 177 0.70 9.64 28.66
N HIS A 178 -0.41 9.06 28.22
CA HIS A 178 -1.61 8.89 29.06
C HIS A 178 -1.46 7.73 30.05
N TYR A 179 -0.62 6.74 29.75
CA TYR A 179 -0.45 5.53 30.57
C TYR A 179 0.94 5.50 31.22
N THR A 180 0.99 5.30 32.54
CA THR A 180 2.25 5.18 33.26
C THR A 180 2.79 3.75 33.18
N GLY A 181 4.13 3.61 33.18
CA GLY A 181 4.80 2.31 33.27
C GLY A 181 4.95 1.56 31.95
N LEU A 182 4.70 2.22 30.81
CA LEU A 182 4.98 1.65 29.49
C LEU A 182 6.47 1.77 29.15
N ASP A 183 7.02 0.73 28.51
CA ASP A 183 8.31 0.82 27.82
C ASP A 183 8.09 1.46 26.45
N LEU A 184 8.21 2.79 26.39
CA LEU A 184 7.99 3.57 25.20
C LEU A 184 8.97 3.21 24.07
N ASP A 185 10.25 2.95 24.41
CA ASP A 185 11.27 2.60 23.44
C ASP A 185 10.93 1.28 22.72
N LEU A 186 10.50 0.29 23.51
CA LEU A 186 10.06 -1.01 23.00
C LEU A 186 8.79 -0.88 22.15
N LEU A 187 7.80 -0.11 22.60
CA LEU A 187 6.54 0.07 21.90
C LEU A 187 6.73 0.82 20.58
N LEU A 188 7.54 1.88 20.55
CA LEU A 188 7.89 2.60 19.31
C LEU A 188 8.63 1.70 18.32
N THR A 189 9.64 0.96 18.81
CA THR A 189 10.36 0.02 17.94
C THR A 189 9.42 -1.01 17.36
N ALA A 190 8.52 -1.58 18.16
CA ALA A 190 7.53 -2.54 17.71
C ALA A 190 6.56 -1.92 16.70
N SER A 191 6.09 -0.69 16.89
CA SER A 191 5.21 -0.01 15.93
C SER A 191 5.88 0.23 14.57
N ILE A 192 7.19 0.43 14.55
CA ILE A 192 7.96 0.58 13.29
C ILE A 192 8.15 -0.77 12.59
N LEU A 193 8.34 -1.86 13.36
CA LEU A 193 8.73 -3.15 12.83
C LEU A 193 7.56 -4.14 12.61
N HIS A 194 6.36 -3.89 13.15
CA HIS A 194 5.28 -4.88 13.20
C HIS A 194 4.90 -5.46 11.83
N ASP A 195 4.89 -4.62 10.82
CA ASP A 195 4.41 -4.91 9.48
C ASP A 195 5.51 -4.94 8.40
N LEU A 196 6.78 -4.85 8.78
CA LEU A 196 7.88 -4.76 7.81
C LEU A 196 7.98 -5.96 6.85
N GLY A 197 7.45 -7.12 7.22
CA GLY A 197 7.40 -8.30 6.35
C GLY A 197 6.48 -8.14 5.15
N LYS A 198 5.62 -7.13 5.11
CA LYS A 198 4.77 -6.80 3.96
C LYS A 198 5.56 -6.40 2.73
N VAL A 199 6.82 -5.99 2.87
CA VAL A 199 7.70 -5.70 1.74
C VAL A 199 8.00 -6.95 0.89
N ASP A 200 7.94 -8.15 1.50
CA ASP A 200 8.14 -9.44 0.85
C ASP A 200 6.81 -10.15 0.58
N GLU A 201 5.82 -9.93 1.45
CA GLU A 201 4.50 -10.56 1.32
C GLU A 201 3.79 -10.10 0.05
N LEU A 202 3.92 -8.82 -0.32
CA LEU A 202 3.17 -8.22 -1.40
C LEU A 202 4.06 -7.98 -2.63
N SER A 203 3.56 -8.41 -3.79
CA SER A 203 4.07 -8.02 -5.09
C SER A 203 3.25 -6.83 -5.60
N TYR A 204 3.89 -5.70 -5.84
CA TYR A 204 3.22 -4.45 -6.24
C TYR A 204 3.83 -3.77 -7.46
N TYR A 205 4.81 -4.42 -8.10
CA TYR A 205 5.44 -3.86 -9.31
C TYR A 205 4.56 -3.95 -10.56
N ARG A 206 3.68 -4.97 -10.65
CA ARG A 206 2.83 -5.20 -11.82
C ARG A 206 1.35 -5.40 -11.48
N SER A 207 1.08 -5.74 -10.24
CA SER A 207 -0.27 -5.84 -9.67
C SER A 207 -0.16 -5.92 -8.16
N PHE A 208 -1.14 -5.41 -7.42
CA PHE A 208 -1.22 -5.67 -5.99
C PHE A 208 -1.69 -7.11 -5.78
N ASP A 209 -0.74 -8.00 -5.57
CA ASP A 209 -1.00 -9.40 -5.23
C ASP A 209 0.01 -9.92 -4.19
N TYR A 210 -0.21 -11.10 -3.69
CA TYR A 210 0.74 -11.76 -2.81
C TYR A 210 1.85 -12.40 -3.64
N SER A 211 3.08 -12.33 -3.15
CA SER A 211 4.18 -13.19 -3.62
C SER A 211 3.91 -14.65 -3.25
N ASP A 212 4.64 -15.60 -3.82
CA ASP A 212 4.52 -17.00 -3.43
C ASP A 212 4.89 -17.20 -1.95
N GLU A 213 5.95 -16.54 -1.50
CA GLU A 213 6.38 -16.54 -0.09
C GLU A 213 5.32 -15.89 0.80
N GLY A 214 4.74 -14.78 0.36
CA GLY A 214 3.65 -14.11 1.07
C GLY A 214 2.41 -14.98 1.25
N ARG A 215 2.05 -15.78 0.24
CA ARG A 215 0.93 -16.73 0.33
C ARG A 215 1.22 -17.91 1.25
N LEU A 216 2.46 -18.38 1.29
CA LEU A 216 2.86 -19.56 2.05
C LEU A 216 3.17 -19.22 3.52
N LEU A 217 3.83 -18.10 3.79
CA LEU A 217 4.36 -17.75 5.11
C LEU A 217 3.62 -16.56 5.75
N GLY A 218 3.22 -15.57 4.95
CA GLY A 218 2.62 -14.32 5.44
C GLY A 218 3.63 -13.37 6.06
N HIS A 219 3.27 -12.06 6.14
CA HIS A 219 4.17 -11.00 6.60
C HIS A 219 4.68 -11.17 8.04
N ILE A 220 3.91 -11.84 8.91
CA ILE A 220 4.34 -12.08 10.30
C ILE A 220 5.62 -12.90 10.34
N ILE A 221 5.67 -14.02 9.61
CA ILE A 221 6.85 -14.89 9.58
C ILE A 221 8.01 -14.20 8.85
N LEU A 222 7.73 -13.63 7.66
CA LEU A 222 8.72 -12.88 6.88
C LEU A 222 9.32 -11.72 7.69
N GLY A 223 8.48 -11.02 8.47
CA GLY A 223 8.91 -9.95 9.36
C GLY A 223 9.81 -10.44 10.49
N ILE A 224 9.48 -11.57 11.12
CA ILE A 224 10.33 -12.18 12.16
C ILE A 224 11.70 -12.55 11.58
N GLU A 225 11.75 -13.18 10.41
CA GLU A 225 12.99 -13.56 9.76
C GLU A 225 13.89 -12.34 9.50
N ARG A 226 13.33 -11.25 8.96
CA ARG A 226 14.07 -10.00 8.76
C ARG A 226 14.60 -9.39 10.06
N VAL A 227 13.78 -9.37 11.12
CA VAL A 227 14.22 -8.86 12.42
C VAL A 227 15.31 -9.75 13.01
N GLU A 228 15.18 -11.08 12.91
CA GLU A 228 16.22 -12.01 13.36
C GLU A 228 17.55 -11.85 12.61
N ASP A 229 17.48 -11.66 11.28
CA ASP A 229 18.68 -11.47 10.49
C ASP A 229 19.44 -10.20 10.85
N LYS A 230 18.73 -9.11 11.20
CA LYS A 230 19.36 -7.90 11.72
C LYS A 230 19.88 -8.09 13.14
N ILE A 231 19.14 -8.77 14.03
CA ILE A 231 19.59 -9.07 15.40
C ILE A 231 20.85 -9.93 15.40
N ARG A 232 21.00 -10.89 14.50
CA ARG A 232 22.22 -11.72 14.37
C ARG A 232 23.48 -10.90 14.08
N GLN A 233 23.35 -9.71 13.52
CA GLN A 233 24.44 -8.78 13.26
C GLN A 233 24.84 -8.00 14.52
N LEU A 234 24.08 -8.09 15.61
CA LEU A 234 24.27 -7.42 16.90
C LEU A 234 24.61 -8.44 17.99
N PRO A 235 25.88 -8.82 18.19
CA PRO A 235 26.25 -9.95 19.06
C PRO A 235 25.81 -9.79 20.53
N ASP A 236 25.69 -8.56 21.01
CA ASP A 236 25.29 -8.24 22.38
C ASP A 236 23.79 -7.91 22.53
N PHE A 237 22.97 -8.21 21.52
CA PHE A 237 21.53 -7.91 21.58
C PHE A 237 20.85 -8.79 22.65
N PRO A 238 20.16 -8.20 23.64
CA PRO A 238 19.59 -8.95 24.76
C PRO A 238 18.51 -9.95 24.30
N ALA A 239 18.64 -11.21 24.70
CA ALA A 239 17.73 -12.28 24.30
C ALA A 239 16.28 -12.05 24.73
N ASN A 240 16.06 -11.44 25.90
CA ASN A 240 14.73 -11.06 26.38
C ASN A 240 14.10 -9.98 25.49
N LEU A 241 14.86 -9.01 25.02
CA LEU A 241 14.41 -7.95 24.15
C LEU A 241 14.04 -8.51 22.76
N SER A 242 14.88 -9.41 22.22
CA SER A 242 14.57 -10.18 21.01
C SER A 242 13.24 -10.94 21.12
N THR A 243 13.03 -11.61 22.25
CA THR A 243 11.78 -12.36 22.50
C THR A 243 10.57 -11.43 22.55
N LEU A 244 10.69 -10.28 23.20
CA LEU A 244 9.61 -9.30 23.27
C LEU A 244 9.28 -8.72 21.88
N LEU A 245 10.27 -8.32 21.08
CA LEU A 245 10.03 -7.84 19.71
C LEU A 245 9.31 -8.89 18.86
N LYS A 246 9.75 -10.14 18.90
CA LYS A 246 9.04 -11.23 18.19
C LYS A 246 7.62 -11.43 18.71
N HIS A 247 7.41 -11.27 20.03
CA HIS A 247 6.07 -11.33 20.58
C HIS A 247 5.15 -10.25 20.01
N PHE A 248 5.63 -9.03 19.81
CA PHE A 248 4.86 -7.99 19.14
C PHE A 248 4.48 -8.40 17.72
N LEU A 249 5.45 -8.88 16.92
CA LEU A 249 5.20 -9.28 15.54
C LEU A 249 4.17 -10.41 15.43
N ILE A 250 4.22 -11.43 16.30
CA ILE A 250 3.26 -12.55 16.25
C ILE A 250 1.91 -12.22 16.89
N SER A 251 1.77 -11.09 17.57
CA SER A 251 0.55 -10.80 18.34
C SER A 251 -0.19 -9.52 17.92
N HIS A 252 0.39 -8.70 17.02
CA HIS A 252 -0.20 -7.39 16.69
C HIS A 252 -1.62 -7.49 16.10
N HIS A 253 -1.98 -8.54 15.36
CA HIS A 253 -3.37 -8.78 14.94
C HIS A 253 -4.32 -9.07 16.11
N GLY A 254 -3.84 -9.40 17.31
CA GLY A 254 -4.59 -9.50 18.56
C GLY A 254 -5.43 -10.76 18.74
N GLN A 255 -6.01 -11.31 17.70
CA GLN A 255 -6.94 -12.44 17.76
C GLN A 255 -6.53 -13.58 16.83
N TYR A 256 -6.70 -14.83 17.28
CA TYR A 256 -6.44 -16.03 16.46
C TYR A 256 -7.24 -16.04 15.16
N ILE A 257 -8.49 -15.60 15.20
CA ILE A 257 -9.37 -15.55 14.03
C ILE A 257 -8.88 -14.54 12.96
N TRP A 258 -8.03 -13.58 13.35
CA TRP A 258 -7.43 -12.60 12.45
C TRP A 258 -6.02 -12.99 12.01
N GLY A 259 -5.64 -14.27 12.25
CA GLY A 259 -4.35 -14.81 11.84
C GLY A 259 -3.19 -14.55 12.81
N SER A 260 -3.46 -14.01 14.00
CA SER A 260 -2.42 -13.82 15.02
C SER A 260 -2.00 -15.17 15.61
N PRO A 261 -0.71 -15.57 15.53
CA PRO A 261 -0.25 -16.82 16.16
C PRO A 261 -0.36 -16.81 17.69
N LYS A 262 -0.32 -15.64 18.31
CA LYS A 262 -0.51 -15.42 19.75
C LYS A 262 -1.36 -14.18 19.99
N ARG A 263 -2.01 -14.13 21.18
CA ARG A 263 -2.63 -12.89 21.66
C ARG A 263 -1.57 -12.00 22.32
N PRO A 264 -1.77 -10.66 22.35
CA PRO A 264 -0.89 -9.76 23.08
C PRO A 264 -0.86 -10.10 24.57
N MET A 265 0.35 -10.24 25.13
CA MET A 265 0.58 -10.66 26.53
C MET A 265 1.34 -9.63 27.36
N THR A 266 1.73 -8.49 26.76
CA THR A 266 2.28 -7.33 27.50
C THR A 266 1.34 -6.13 27.30
N VAL A 267 1.44 -5.15 28.21
CA VAL A 267 0.61 -3.94 28.11
C VAL A 267 0.89 -3.20 26.81
N GLU A 268 2.16 -3.10 26.43
CA GLU A 268 2.59 -2.46 25.20
C GLU A 268 2.06 -3.21 23.95
N ALA A 269 2.08 -4.55 23.96
CA ALA A 269 1.55 -5.34 22.85
C ALA A 269 0.03 -5.18 22.69
N VAL A 270 -0.70 -5.08 23.82
CA VAL A 270 -2.13 -4.76 23.82
C VAL A 270 -2.37 -3.37 23.24
N MET A 271 -1.57 -2.39 23.64
CA MET A 271 -1.69 -1.01 23.13
C MET A 271 -1.38 -0.96 21.63
N LEU A 272 -0.30 -1.61 21.18
CA LEU A 272 0.04 -1.68 19.75
C LEU A 272 -1.12 -2.24 18.94
N HIS A 273 -1.68 -3.38 19.36
CA HIS A 273 -2.81 -4.01 18.69
C HIS A 273 -4.00 -3.06 18.50
N PHE A 274 -4.41 -2.35 19.56
CA PHE A 274 -5.58 -1.45 19.46
C PHE A 274 -5.30 -0.22 18.62
N LEU A 275 -4.09 0.33 18.67
CA LEU A 275 -3.72 1.50 17.86
C LEU A 275 -3.59 1.14 16.37
N ASP A 276 -3.03 -0.01 16.06
CA ASP A 276 -2.93 -0.56 14.71
C ASP A 276 -4.33 -0.84 14.11
N ASP A 277 -5.18 -1.56 14.83
CA ASP A 277 -6.56 -1.85 14.42
C ASP A 277 -7.38 -0.56 14.21
N MET A 278 -7.17 0.44 15.07
CA MET A 278 -7.82 1.75 14.96
C MET A 278 -7.36 2.48 13.69
N ASP A 279 -6.05 2.58 13.45
CA ASP A 279 -5.49 3.27 12.27
C ASP A 279 -6.00 2.60 10.99
N ALA A 280 -5.89 1.27 10.92
CA ALA A 280 -6.35 0.48 9.79
C ALA A 280 -7.85 0.69 9.49
N LYS A 281 -8.71 0.66 10.50
CA LYS A 281 -10.16 0.82 10.34
C LYS A 281 -10.54 2.23 9.95
N ILE A 282 -9.97 3.24 10.61
CA ILE A 282 -10.29 4.65 10.32
C ILE A 282 -9.85 5.00 8.89
N ASN A 283 -8.61 4.64 8.51
CA ASN A 283 -8.13 4.87 7.16
C ASN A 283 -8.99 4.14 6.11
N GLY A 284 -9.31 2.86 6.33
CA GLY A 284 -10.15 2.08 5.43
C GLY A 284 -11.55 2.69 5.25
N ILE A 285 -12.19 3.14 6.34
CA ILE A 285 -13.48 3.82 6.29
C ILE A 285 -13.36 5.15 5.52
N GLN A 286 -12.37 5.97 5.80
CA GLN A 286 -12.16 7.25 5.12
C GLN A 286 -11.97 7.08 3.61
N GLN A 287 -11.21 6.07 3.17
CA GLN A 287 -11.06 5.75 1.75
C GLN A 287 -12.38 5.27 1.13
N PHE A 288 -13.15 4.45 1.86
CA PHE A 288 -14.45 4.00 1.41
C PHE A 288 -15.43 5.16 1.25
N LEU A 289 -15.46 6.11 2.19
CA LEU A 289 -16.27 7.33 2.11
C LEU A 289 -15.93 8.15 0.87
N LYS A 290 -14.64 8.30 0.51
CA LYS A 290 -14.23 9.05 -0.69
C LYS A 290 -14.75 8.41 -2.00
N ARG A 291 -14.96 7.08 -2.05
CA ARG A 291 -15.24 6.33 -3.28
C ARG A 291 -16.71 5.95 -3.49
N TYR A 292 -17.46 5.73 -2.40
CA TYR A 292 -18.72 4.99 -2.48
C TYR A 292 -19.91 5.73 -1.87
N ILE A 293 -19.96 7.05 -1.98
CA ILE A 293 -21.13 7.85 -1.65
C ILE A 293 -21.90 8.08 -2.95
N PRO A 294 -23.13 7.54 -3.12
CA PRO A 294 -23.97 7.84 -4.27
C PRO A 294 -24.34 9.32 -4.32
N GLU A 295 -24.42 9.87 -5.52
CA GLU A 295 -24.81 11.28 -5.71
C GLU A 295 -26.16 11.58 -5.04
N GLY A 296 -26.21 12.66 -4.26
CA GLY A 296 -27.43 13.05 -3.51
C GLY A 296 -27.72 12.23 -2.24
N SER A 297 -26.90 11.24 -1.90
CA SER A 297 -27.01 10.45 -0.68
C SER A 297 -26.02 10.92 0.40
N ARG A 298 -26.40 10.72 1.67
CA ARG A 298 -25.51 10.83 2.83
C ARG A 298 -25.09 9.47 3.38
N TRP A 299 -25.52 8.40 2.76
CA TRP A 299 -25.20 7.03 3.14
C TRP A 299 -24.35 6.41 2.07
N THR A 300 -23.32 5.68 2.49
CA THR A 300 -22.46 4.92 1.57
C THR A 300 -23.21 3.71 1.02
N ALA A 301 -22.63 3.08 -0.01
CA ALA A 301 -22.91 1.68 -0.29
C ALA A 301 -22.63 0.80 0.94
N TYR A 302 -23.17 -0.42 0.96
CA TYR A 302 -22.91 -1.39 2.03
C TYR A 302 -21.44 -1.82 2.05
N HIS A 303 -20.80 -1.70 3.22
CA HIS A 303 -19.42 -2.14 3.40
C HIS A 303 -19.38 -3.55 3.99
N ARG A 304 -19.01 -4.53 3.16
CA ARG A 304 -19.08 -5.96 3.53
C ARG A 304 -18.26 -6.32 4.77
N MET A 305 -17.06 -5.75 4.92
CA MET A 305 -16.18 -6.07 6.03
C MET A 305 -16.67 -5.53 7.37
N PHE A 306 -17.31 -4.34 7.37
CA PHE A 306 -17.86 -3.72 8.57
C PHE A 306 -19.33 -4.11 8.79
N ASP A 307 -19.92 -4.85 7.86
CA ASP A 307 -21.31 -5.32 7.91
C ASP A 307 -22.34 -4.18 8.13
N GLN A 308 -22.08 -3.01 7.51
CA GLN A 308 -22.91 -1.82 7.67
C GLN A 308 -22.74 -0.78 6.56
N HIS A 309 -23.64 0.20 6.55
CA HIS A 309 -23.49 1.47 5.82
C HIS A 309 -22.90 2.52 6.74
N PHE A 310 -22.15 3.48 6.17
CA PHE A 310 -21.67 4.65 6.91
C PHE A 310 -22.46 5.89 6.53
N TYR A 311 -22.73 6.73 7.52
CA TYR A 311 -23.38 8.01 7.34
C TYR A 311 -22.34 9.12 7.27
N VAL A 312 -22.49 10.01 6.28
CA VAL A 312 -21.67 11.22 6.16
C VAL A 312 -22.54 12.40 6.61
N PRO A 313 -22.25 12.98 7.78
CA PRO A 313 -22.99 14.14 8.25
C PRO A 313 -22.82 15.30 7.26
N PRO A 314 -23.80 16.21 7.15
CA PRO A 314 -23.58 17.46 6.44
C PRO A 314 -22.37 18.13 7.08
N LEU A 315 -21.43 18.59 6.25
CA LEU A 315 -20.33 19.40 6.74
C LEU A 315 -20.95 20.62 7.45
N SER A 316 -21.11 20.54 8.76
CA SER A 316 -21.04 21.73 9.58
C SER A 316 -19.67 22.32 9.30
N GLU A 317 -19.61 23.62 8.96
CA GLU A 317 -18.41 24.38 8.65
C GLU A 317 -17.16 23.71 9.23
N LYS A 318 -16.18 23.35 8.38
CA LYS A 318 -14.98 22.64 8.77
C LYS A 318 -14.54 23.15 10.12
N VAL A 319 -14.60 22.34 11.16
CA VAL A 319 -13.79 22.57 12.34
C VAL A 319 -12.38 22.41 11.83
N GLU A 320 -11.73 23.51 11.48
CA GLU A 320 -10.29 23.54 11.29
C GLU A 320 -9.71 23.05 12.59
N LEU A 321 -9.19 21.82 12.58
CA LEU A 321 -8.36 21.34 13.67
C LEU A 321 -7.22 22.35 13.78
N PRO A 322 -6.92 22.89 14.97
CA PRO A 322 -5.84 23.85 15.11
C PRO A 322 -4.54 23.22 14.61
N ASP A 323 -3.92 23.85 13.62
CA ASP A 323 -2.70 23.41 12.94
C ASP A 323 -1.46 23.41 13.84
N LYS A 324 -1.59 23.77 15.10
CA LYS A 324 -0.50 23.71 16.10
C LYS A 324 -1.09 23.61 17.50
N ILE A 325 -0.81 22.52 18.18
CA ILE A 325 -0.65 22.58 19.64
C ILE A 325 0.65 23.37 19.84
N GLU A 326 0.51 24.62 20.26
CA GLU A 326 1.63 25.49 20.58
C GLU A 326 2.51 24.82 21.64
N LYS A 327 3.83 24.88 21.41
CA LYS A 327 4.88 24.31 22.27
C LYS A 327 5.00 24.97 23.65
N ASP A 328 4.10 25.86 24.04
CA ASP A 328 4.28 26.80 25.16
C ASP A 328 3.63 26.36 26.49
N GLN A 329 3.28 25.09 26.67
CA GLN A 329 2.77 24.61 27.98
C GLN A 329 3.55 23.45 28.62
N LEU A 330 4.82 23.29 28.29
CA LEU A 330 5.71 22.31 28.93
C LEU A 330 6.91 22.92 29.70
N GLU A 331 6.87 24.24 29.92
CA GLU A 331 7.85 24.89 30.82
C GLU A 331 7.11 25.62 31.93
N GLU A 332 6.49 24.95 32.86
CA GLU A 332 6.20 25.43 34.24
C GLU A 332 5.39 24.33 34.96
N GLU A 333 6.12 23.37 35.60
CA GLU A 333 5.94 22.86 36.95
C GLU A 333 6.95 21.75 37.25
#